data_dc064cfd14e4a7808a9be50b05cfe26e
#
_entry.id   dc064cfd14e4a7808a9be50b05cfe26e
#
_cell.length_a   1.000
_cell.length_b   1.000
_cell.length_c   1.000
_cell.angle_alpha   90.00
_cell.angle_beta   90.00
_cell.angle_gamma   90.00
#
_symmetry.space_group_name_H-M   'P 1'
#
loop_
_entity.id
_entity.type
_entity.pdbx_description
1 polymer ?
#
loop_
_entity_poly.entity_id
_entity_poly.type
_entity_poly.pdbx_seq_one_letter_code
_entity_poly.pdbx_strand_id
1 'polypeptide(L)'
;MKRKIAKGLMAASVLICCLFLVKEVFAGRFFPLYETEAESASIPPRAVNSLSVSSEQTDVKIIAEARNDIAANMTGPAGKMFVQSRGKTLNLKAKEKGFQFLNLFQRPLLIVRIPYDYHRDITVHTSNGSIAVDGNKGLSLTHLSVRSVSGNMSLKHVKTDVFEAKGLSGNLTAAGLAAKTGAVRLSSGHVGLQHAAGALDVRVASGSVDASLETADAPVSVRLASGSAAISLPKDGSFTVNAETASGRIRPSYSFEKTSKEGGAFTGMKGSGARPIDIKVTSGNIALQ
;
A
#
# COMPACT_ATOMS: atom_id res chain seq x y z
N MET A 1 7.99 -21.96 41.08
CA MET A 1 8.56 -20.64 41.43
C MET A 1 9.59 -20.13 40.39
N LYS A 2 10.57 -20.90 39.98
CA LYS A 2 11.65 -20.46 39.03
C LYS A 2 11.16 -19.94 37.63
N ARG A 3 10.05 -20.47 37.09
CA ARG A 3 9.49 -20.00 35.79
C ARG A 3 8.79 -18.64 35.83
N LYS A 4 8.25 -18.22 36.98
CA LYS A 4 7.64 -16.90 37.15
C LYS A 4 8.69 -15.81 37.33
N ILE A 5 9.82 -16.14 37.98
CA ILE A 5 10.95 -15.23 38.17
C ILE A 5 11.67 -14.96 36.86
N ALA A 6 11.85 -15.98 35.98
CA ALA A 6 12.44 -15.81 34.66
C ALA A 6 11.60 -14.92 33.73
N LYS A 7 10.26 -15.03 33.77
CA LYS A 7 9.37 -14.16 33.01
C LYS A 7 9.37 -12.72 33.52
N GLY A 8 9.50 -12.51 34.81
CA GLY A 8 9.63 -11.18 35.42
C GLY A 8 10.95 -10.49 35.08
N LEU A 9 12.06 -11.24 35.08
CA LEU A 9 13.37 -10.73 34.67
C LEU A 9 13.42 -10.39 33.18
N MET A 10 12.79 -11.20 32.32
CA MET A 10 12.70 -10.92 30.87
C MET A 10 11.86 -9.67 30.57
N ALA A 11 10.72 -9.50 31.25
CA ALA A 11 9.91 -8.30 31.12
C ALA A 11 10.64 -7.04 31.62
N ALA A 12 11.40 -7.14 32.70
CA ALA A 12 12.19 -6.02 33.22
C ALA A 12 13.36 -5.65 32.29
N SER A 13 14.03 -6.62 31.67
CA SER A 13 15.11 -6.34 30.71
C SER A 13 14.59 -5.68 29.43
N VAL A 14 13.41 -6.07 28.93
CA VAL A 14 12.74 -5.45 27.77
C VAL A 14 12.33 -4.02 28.12
N LEU A 15 11.79 -3.77 29.32
CA LEU A 15 11.41 -2.42 29.77
C LEU A 15 12.63 -1.50 29.91
N ILE A 16 13.75 -2.03 30.42
CA ILE A 16 15.02 -1.28 30.55
C ILE A 16 15.61 -0.99 29.18
N CYS A 17 15.55 -1.92 28.22
CA CYS A 17 16.02 -1.70 26.85
C CYS A 17 15.15 -0.65 26.13
N CYS A 18 13.83 -0.68 26.30
CA CYS A 18 12.92 0.35 25.77
C CYS A 18 13.17 1.73 26.41
N LEU A 19 13.41 1.81 27.74
CA LEU A 19 13.75 3.05 28.43
C LEU A 19 15.13 3.58 28.02
N PHE A 20 16.09 2.71 27.71
CA PHE A 20 17.42 3.13 27.24
C PHE A 20 17.33 3.71 25.82
N LEU A 21 16.58 3.08 24.91
CA LEU A 21 16.34 3.60 23.57
C LEU A 21 15.60 4.94 23.60
N VAL A 22 14.61 5.11 24.48
CA VAL A 22 13.90 6.38 24.65
C VAL A 22 14.82 7.48 25.20
N LYS A 23 15.71 7.17 26.13
CA LYS A 23 16.67 8.15 26.66
C LYS A 23 17.68 8.63 25.63
N GLU A 24 18.21 7.75 24.78
CA GLU A 24 19.17 8.10 23.74
C GLU A 24 18.52 8.95 22.62
N VAL A 25 17.23 8.72 22.31
CA VAL A 25 16.47 9.54 21.35
C VAL A 25 16.25 10.97 21.86
N PHE A 26 15.98 11.13 23.19
CA PHE A 26 15.82 12.45 23.79
C PHE A 26 17.15 13.22 23.97
N ALA A 27 18.28 12.52 24.03
CA ALA A 27 19.59 13.13 24.19
C ALA A 27 20.23 13.67 22.90
N GLY A 28 19.55 13.53 21.73
CA GLY A 28 20.08 14.02 20.43
C GLY A 28 21.39 13.33 20.00
N ARG A 29 21.76 12.23 20.65
CA ARG A 29 22.98 11.50 20.33
C ARG A 29 22.74 10.59 19.13
N PHE A 30 23.68 10.62 18.21
CA PHE A 30 23.74 9.77 17.03
C PHE A 30 23.50 8.31 17.40
N PHE A 31 22.46 7.69 16.81
CA PHE A 31 22.26 6.26 16.91
C PHE A 31 23.41 5.51 16.23
N PRO A 32 23.98 4.50 16.88
CA PRO A 32 24.94 3.64 16.23
C PRO A 32 24.29 2.89 15.07
N LEU A 33 25.06 2.65 14.01
CA LEU A 33 24.67 1.90 12.80
C LEU A 33 24.38 0.40 13.05
N TYR A 34 23.95 0.02 14.24
CA TYR A 34 23.71 -1.39 14.59
C TYR A 34 22.24 -1.76 14.43
N GLU A 35 22.00 -2.80 13.68
CA GLU A 35 20.71 -3.51 13.65
C GLU A 35 20.47 -4.15 15.03
N THR A 36 19.44 -3.75 15.75
CA THR A 36 19.08 -4.35 17.04
C THR A 36 17.89 -5.28 16.84
N GLU A 37 18.03 -6.54 17.26
CA GLU A 37 16.93 -7.50 17.30
C GLU A 37 15.95 -7.10 18.42
N ALA A 38 14.66 -7.01 18.11
CA ALA A 38 13.62 -6.66 19.06
C ALA A 38 12.32 -7.45 18.79
N GLU A 39 11.60 -7.81 19.84
CA GLU A 39 10.24 -8.36 19.69
C GLU A 39 9.21 -7.25 19.56
N SER A 40 9.48 -6.08 20.13
CA SER A 40 8.65 -4.88 20.04
C SER A 40 9.51 -3.62 20.07
N ALA A 41 9.04 -2.57 19.41
CA ALA A 41 9.66 -1.24 19.42
C ALA A 41 8.59 -0.17 19.60
N SER A 42 8.95 0.92 20.30
CA SER A 42 8.13 2.11 20.46
C SER A 42 9.02 3.34 20.27
N ILE A 43 8.69 4.18 19.28
CA ILE A 43 9.55 5.26 18.81
C ILE A 43 8.73 6.54 18.66
N PRO A 44 9.21 7.69 19.18
CA PRO A 44 8.53 8.97 19.01
C PRO A 44 8.39 9.35 17.52
N PRO A 45 7.18 9.68 17.03
CA PRO A 45 6.95 9.95 15.61
C PRO A 45 7.67 11.21 15.13
N ARG A 46 7.93 12.18 16.01
CA ARG A 46 8.67 13.41 15.68
C ARG A 46 10.13 13.16 15.26
N ALA A 47 10.71 12.05 15.69
CA ALA A 47 12.06 11.63 15.32
C ALA A 47 12.14 10.97 13.95
N VAL A 48 11.00 10.60 13.34
CA VAL A 48 10.91 9.78 12.13
C VAL A 48 10.27 10.58 11.00
N ASN A 49 11.03 10.89 9.94
CA ASN A 49 10.49 11.48 8.72
C ASN A 49 10.13 10.43 7.67
N SER A 50 10.75 9.27 7.73
CA SER A 50 10.48 8.17 6.80
C SER A 50 10.47 6.85 7.56
N LEU A 51 9.41 6.08 7.37
CA LEU A 51 9.27 4.72 7.88
C LEU A 51 9.48 3.74 6.71
N SER A 52 10.52 2.92 6.83
CA SER A 52 10.82 1.86 5.86
C SER A 52 10.62 0.50 6.52
N VAL A 53 9.76 -0.31 5.94
CA VAL A 53 9.48 -1.68 6.41
C VAL A 53 9.86 -2.66 5.31
N SER A 54 10.70 -3.63 5.64
CA SER A 54 11.12 -4.66 4.69
C SER A 54 10.97 -6.07 5.28
N SER A 55 10.50 -7.00 4.46
CA SER A 55 10.41 -8.41 4.83
C SER A 55 10.66 -9.31 3.61
N GLU A 56 11.01 -10.57 3.85
CA GLU A 56 11.14 -11.57 2.79
C GLU A 56 9.85 -12.40 2.66
N GLN A 57 9.38 -13.01 3.73
CA GLN A 57 8.21 -13.89 3.75
C GLN A 57 7.17 -13.51 4.81
N THR A 58 7.48 -12.51 5.64
CA THR A 58 6.61 -12.02 6.70
C THR A 58 5.52 -11.11 6.13
N ASP A 59 4.29 -11.32 6.55
CA ASP A 59 3.20 -10.39 6.27
C ASP A 59 3.41 -9.09 7.06
N VAL A 60 3.09 -7.95 6.44
CA VAL A 60 3.25 -6.62 7.04
C VAL A 60 1.88 -5.94 7.12
N LYS A 61 1.52 -5.51 8.32
CA LYS A 61 0.31 -4.73 8.54
C LYS A 61 0.63 -3.39 9.19
N ILE A 62 0.30 -2.29 8.51
CA ILE A 62 0.39 -0.93 9.06
C ILE A 62 -1.01 -0.48 9.43
N ILE A 63 -1.20 0.02 10.64
CA ILE A 63 -2.49 0.48 11.17
C ILE A 63 -2.32 1.88 11.73
N ALA A 64 -3.13 2.82 11.26
CA ALA A 64 -3.25 4.13 11.87
C ALA A 64 -4.22 4.09 13.05
N GLU A 65 -3.83 4.62 14.20
CA GLU A 65 -4.67 4.63 15.40
C GLU A 65 -4.37 5.84 16.31
N ALA A 66 -5.21 6.04 17.32
CA ALA A 66 -5.01 7.12 18.29
C ALA A 66 -3.86 6.76 19.24
N ARG A 67 -2.66 7.21 18.92
CA ARG A 67 -1.43 7.00 19.70
C ARG A 67 -0.42 8.12 19.51
N ASN A 68 0.60 8.16 20.36
CA ASN A 68 1.63 9.20 20.35
C ASN A 68 3.03 8.66 19.97
N ASP A 69 3.12 7.39 19.53
CA ASP A 69 4.36 6.72 19.16
C ASP A 69 4.17 5.85 17.91
N ILE A 70 5.25 5.46 17.28
CA ILE A 70 5.27 4.40 16.27
C ILE A 70 5.62 3.11 17.03
N ALA A 71 4.70 2.16 17.09
CA ALA A 71 4.96 0.86 17.69
C ALA A 71 5.02 -0.24 16.64
N ALA A 72 5.97 -1.13 16.78
CA ALA A 72 6.11 -2.30 15.93
C ALA A 72 6.16 -3.57 16.80
N ASN A 73 5.42 -4.58 16.40
CA ASN A 73 5.38 -5.88 17.07
C ASN A 73 5.47 -7.00 16.05
N MET A 74 6.34 -7.96 16.32
CA MET A 74 6.38 -9.21 15.59
C MET A 74 5.52 -10.25 16.28
N THR A 75 4.67 -10.93 15.53
CA THR A 75 3.80 -12.02 16.01
C THR A 75 3.97 -13.25 15.11
N GLY A 76 3.74 -14.43 15.68
CA GLY A 76 3.87 -15.71 14.97
C GLY A 76 5.21 -16.42 15.21
N PRO A 77 5.30 -17.66 14.74
CA PRO A 77 6.48 -18.50 14.99
C PRO A 77 7.67 -18.03 14.15
N ALA A 78 8.86 -18.10 14.75
CA ALA A 78 10.16 -17.91 14.09
C ALA A 78 10.45 -16.53 13.47
N GLY A 79 9.57 -15.54 13.65
CA GLY A 79 9.81 -14.19 13.16
C GLY A 79 10.75 -13.40 14.08
N LYS A 80 11.69 -12.67 13.49
CA LYS A 80 12.56 -11.70 14.15
C LYS A 80 12.40 -10.34 13.51
N MET A 81 12.32 -9.31 14.35
CA MET A 81 12.33 -7.93 13.90
C MET A 81 13.66 -7.28 14.25
N PHE A 82 14.23 -6.59 13.29
CA PHE A 82 15.41 -5.74 13.46
C PHE A 82 14.99 -4.29 13.28
N VAL A 83 15.41 -3.47 14.23
CA VAL A 83 15.12 -2.04 14.26
C VAL A 83 16.41 -1.27 14.05
N GLN A 84 16.44 -0.41 13.06
CA GLN A 84 17.58 0.45 12.77
C GLN A 84 17.08 1.87 12.51
N SER A 85 17.65 2.83 13.19
CA SER A 85 17.43 4.24 12.90
C SER A 85 18.66 4.83 12.21
N ARG A 86 18.45 5.45 11.05
CA ARG A 86 19.49 6.15 10.31
C ARG A 86 19.06 7.58 10.03
N GLY A 87 19.58 8.53 10.79
CA GLY A 87 19.10 9.89 10.78
C GLY A 87 17.63 9.96 11.19
N LYS A 88 16.78 10.48 10.31
CA LYS A 88 15.31 10.55 10.50
C LYS A 88 14.54 9.41 9.81
N THR A 89 15.23 8.37 9.36
CA THR A 89 14.62 7.18 8.77
C THR A 89 14.62 6.03 9.75
N LEU A 90 13.42 5.49 10.03
CA LEU A 90 13.23 4.28 10.82
C LEU A 90 13.12 3.10 9.86
N ASN A 91 14.05 2.16 9.97
CA ASN A 91 14.02 0.92 9.20
C ASN A 91 13.60 -0.23 10.12
N LEU A 92 12.53 -0.90 9.75
CA LEU A 92 12.04 -2.12 10.37
C LEU A 92 12.25 -3.26 9.38
N LYS A 93 13.03 -4.25 9.76
CA LYS A 93 13.30 -5.42 8.92
C LYS A 93 12.82 -6.68 9.61
N ALA A 94 11.87 -7.37 8.98
CA ALA A 94 11.42 -8.67 9.44
C ALA A 94 12.22 -9.76 8.73
N LYS A 95 12.76 -10.69 9.52
CA LYS A 95 13.44 -11.91 9.03
C LYS A 95 12.83 -13.13 9.69
N GLU A 96 12.84 -14.25 9.00
CA GLU A 96 12.46 -15.54 9.55
C GLU A 96 13.70 -16.33 9.99
N LYS A 97 13.58 -17.05 11.10
CA LYS A 97 14.59 -18.02 11.52
C LYS A 97 14.40 -19.31 10.75
N GLY A 98 15.30 -19.61 9.82
CA GLY A 98 15.56 -20.94 9.25
C GLY A 98 14.34 -21.74 8.78
N PHE A 99 14.61 -22.74 8.01
CA PHE A 99 13.65 -23.69 7.47
C PHE A 99 13.03 -24.53 8.61
N GLN A 100 11.84 -24.21 9.09
CA GLN A 100 11.11 -25.07 10.02
C GLN A 100 10.05 -25.87 9.26
N PHE A 101 10.33 -27.13 9.01
CA PHE A 101 9.44 -28.09 8.33
C PHE A 101 8.07 -28.28 8.99
N LEU A 102 7.90 -27.84 10.24
CA LEU A 102 6.71 -28.11 11.06
C LEU A 102 5.68 -26.96 11.13
N ASN A 103 5.99 -25.77 10.60
CA ASN A 103 5.09 -24.63 10.69
C ASN A 103 4.64 -24.08 9.30
N LEU A 104 4.24 -24.99 8.41
CA LEU A 104 3.82 -24.69 7.03
C LEU A 104 2.56 -23.80 6.92
N PHE A 105 1.84 -23.56 8.01
CA PHE A 105 0.51 -22.91 7.96
C PHE A 105 0.42 -21.54 8.63
N GLN A 106 1.44 -21.06 9.34
CA GLN A 106 1.39 -19.78 10.02
C GLN A 106 2.57 -18.91 9.60
N ARG A 107 2.28 -17.89 8.78
CA ARG A 107 3.27 -16.86 8.45
C ARG A 107 3.44 -15.92 9.64
N PRO A 108 4.67 -15.48 9.94
CA PRO A 108 4.86 -14.41 10.90
C PRO A 108 4.24 -13.11 10.38
N LEU A 109 3.79 -12.26 11.29
CA LEU A 109 3.15 -11.00 10.98
C LEU A 109 3.86 -9.87 11.72
N LEU A 110 4.36 -8.89 10.98
CA LEU A 110 4.84 -7.64 11.53
C LEU A 110 3.71 -6.60 11.53
N ILE A 111 3.27 -6.22 12.72
CA ILE A 111 2.26 -5.18 12.90
C ILE A 111 2.97 -3.88 13.28
N VAL A 112 2.79 -2.86 12.47
CA VAL A 112 3.29 -1.49 12.74
C VAL A 112 2.09 -0.58 12.96
N ARG A 113 2.02 0.01 14.15
CA ARG A 113 0.97 0.96 14.53
C ARG A 113 1.55 2.36 14.51
N ILE A 114 0.87 3.26 13.82
CA ILE A 114 1.30 4.65 13.62
C ILE A 114 0.22 5.62 14.12
N PRO A 115 0.59 6.81 14.58
CA PRO A 115 -0.39 7.85 14.91
C PRO A 115 -1.17 8.34 13.70
N TYR A 116 -2.41 8.79 13.87
CA TYR A 116 -3.18 9.43 12.80
C TYR A 116 -2.51 10.69 12.23
N ASP A 117 -1.73 11.41 13.04
CA ASP A 117 -1.00 12.62 12.67
C ASP A 117 0.39 12.35 12.06
N TYR A 118 0.68 11.11 11.71
CA TYR A 118 1.89 10.76 10.97
C TYR A 118 1.73 11.13 9.48
N HIS A 119 2.06 12.38 9.14
CA HIS A 119 1.92 12.93 7.78
C HIS A 119 3.22 12.88 6.98
N ARG A 120 3.88 11.71 6.92
CA ARG A 120 5.22 11.58 6.32
C ARG A 120 5.30 10.37 5.41
N ASP A 121 6.51 9.94 5.09
CA ASP A 121 6.76 8.91 4.11
C ASP A 121 6.69 7.51 4.72
N ILE A 122 6.02 6.60 4.01
CA ILE A 122 5.99 5.18 4.33
C ILE A 122 6.38 4.38 3.09
N THR A 123 7.40 3.52 3.25
CA THR A 123 7.79 2.56 2.24
C THR A 123 7.70 1.16 2.81
N VAL A 124 6.99 0.27 2.12
CA VAL A 124 6.87 -1.15 2.50
C VAL A 124 7.34 -2.00 1.34
N HIS A 125 8.26 -2.90 1.62
CA HIS A 125 8.74 -3.87 0.64
C HIS A 125 8.68 -5.28 1.20
N THR A 126 8.11 -6.20 0.43
CA THR A 126 8.13 -7.64 0.75
C THR A 126 8.41 -8.47 -0.49
N SER A 127 9.07 -9.62 -0.34
CA SER A 127 9.23 -10.56 -1.44
C SER A 127 8.01 -11.46 -1.58
N ASN A 128 7.62 -12.18 -0.54
CA ASN A 128 6.52 -13.17 -0.61
C ASN A 128 5.42 -12.96 0.45
N GLY A 129 5.48 -11.88 1.24
CA GLY A 129 4.47 -11.54 2.22
C GLY A 129 3.38 -10.62 1.66
N SER A 130 2.24 -10.61 2.31
CA SER A 130 1.19 -9.66 2.01
C SER A 130 1.43 -8.33 2.73
N ILE A 131 1.01 -7.24 2.09
CA ILE A 131 1.07 -5.89 2.66
C ILE A 131 -0.35 -5.41 2.92
N ALA A 132 -0.65 -4.98 4.13
CA ALA A 132 -1.89 -4.31 4.46
C ALA A 132 -1.61 -2.94 5.09
N VAL A 133 -2.22 -1.89 4.56
CA VAL A 133 -2.18 -0.55 5.15
C VAL A 133 -3.61 -0.13 5.44
N ASP A 134 -3.92 0.06 6.70
CA ASP A 134 -5.25 0.47 7.17
C ASP A 134 -5.17 1.85 7.80
N GLY A 135 -5.66 2.83 7.08
CA GLY A 135 -5.76 4.21 7.54
C GLY A 135 -6.88 4.44 8.56
N ASN A 136 -7.74 3.41 8.78
CA ASN A 136 -8.85 3.43 9.74
C ASN A 136 -9.78 4.64 9.50
N LYS A 137 -9.66 5.72 10.31
CA LYS A 137 -10.49 6.94 10.17
C LYS A 137 -9.95 7.94 9.15
N GLY A 138 -8.85 7.63 8.49
CA GLY A 138 -8.21 8.47 7.48
C GLY A 138 -6.75 8.78 7.83
N LEU A 139 -5.83 8.09 7.16
CA LEU A 139 -4.40 8.34 7.21
C LEU A 139 -4.02 9.28 6.07
N SER A 140 -3.33 10.37 6.38
CA SER A 140 -2.82 11.30 5.37
C SER A 140 -1.30 11.28 5.36
N LEU A 141 -0.69 10.91 4.23
CA LEU A 141 0.75 10.76 4.05
C LEU A 141 1.28 11.71 2.97
N THR A 142 2.56 12.04 3.04
CA THR A 142 3.25 12.69 1.93
C THR A 142 3.54 11.69 0.82
N HIS A 143 4.10 10.54 1.17
CA HIS A 143 4.41 9.49 0.21
C HIS A 143 4.08 8.11 0.78
N LEU A 144 3.39 7.29 -0.02
CA LEU A 144 3.19 5.87 0.26
C LEU A 144 3.70 5.02 -0.89
N SER A 145 4.72 4.21 -0.63
CA SER A 145 5.24 3.23 -1.58
C SER A 145 5.07 1.82 -1.05
N VAL A 146 4.36 0.98 -1.80
CA VAL A 146 4.17 -0.44 -1.48
C VAL A 146 4.73 -1.31 -2.61
N ARG A 147 5.56 -2.28 -2.28
CA ARG A 147 6.19 -3.17 -3.27
C ARG A 147 6.15 -4.60 -2.79
N SER A 148 5.64 -5.49 -3.64
CA SER A 148 5.64 -6.93 -3.39
C SER A 148 6.09 -7.68 -4.63
N VAL A 149 6.97 -8.69 -4.47
CA VAL A 149 7.31 -9.58 -5.58
C VAL A 149 6.17 -10.59 -5.79
N SER A 150 5.77 -11.28 -4.72
CA SER A 150 4.65 -12.24 -4.74
C SER A 150 3.86 -12.10 -3.45
N GLY A 151 2.72 -11.48 -3.52
CA GLY A 151 1.87 -11.26 -2.35
C GLY A 151 0.81 -10.21 -2.65
N ASN A 152 -0.24 -10.23 -1.85
CA ASN A 152 -1.32 -9.28 -2.02
C ASN A 152 -1.02 -7.97 -1.30
N MET A 153 -1.46 -6.86 -1.90
CA MET A 153 -1.40 -5.53 -1.33
C MET A 153 -2.81 -5.03 -1.06
N SER A 154 -3.11 -4.65 0.16
CA SER A 154 -4.42 -4.13 0.57
C SER A 154 -4.29 -2.78 1.24
N LEU A 155 -5.00 -1.79 0.75
CA LEU A 155 -5.00 -0.43 1.25
C LEU A 155 -6.43 -0.02 1.62
N LYS A 156 -6.60 0.62 2.76
CA LYS A 156 -7.91 1.12 3.20
C LYS A 156 -7.79 2.53 3.78
N HIS A 157 -8.67 3.44 3.33
CA HIS A 157 -8.82 4.80 3.87
C HIS A 157 -7.50 5.57 3.95
N VAL A 158 -6.77 5.61 2.83
CA VAL A 158 -5.47 6.30 2.74
C VAL A 158 -5.56 7.50 1.81
N LYS A 159 -5.15 8.65 2.31
CA LYS A 159 -4.89 9.84 1.53
C LYS A 159 -3.39 10.06 1.43
N THR A 160 -2.88 10.43 0.26
CA THR A 160 -1.44 10.69 0.07
C THR A 160 -1.19 11.67 -1.05
N ASP A 161 -0.08 12.41 -0.98
CA ASP A 161 0.33 13.24 -2.09
C ASP A 161 0.86 12.36 -3.24
N VAL A 162 1.74 11.41 -2.93
CA VAL A 162 2.29 10.47 -3.92
C VAL A 162 2.03 9.04 -3.47
N PHE A 163 1.44 8.26 -4.36
CA PHE A 163 1.20 6.82 -4.18
C PHE A 163 1.95 6.02 -5.23
N GLU A 164 2.71 5.04 -4.80
CA GLU A 164 3.32 4.05 -5.68
C GLU A 164 3.02 2.63 -5.22
N ALA A 165 2.51 1.79 -6.14
CA ALA A 165 2.37 0.35 -5.93
C ALA A 165 3.08 -0.41 -7.05
N LYS A 166 3.92 -1.37 -6.69
CA LYS A 166 4.63 -2.22 -7.66
C LYS A 166 4.55 -3.69 -7.25
N GLY A 167 4.21 -4.56 -8.20
CA GLY A 167 4.17 -6.01 -7.99
C GLY A 167 4.55 -6.80 -9.23
N LEU A 168 5.14 -8.00 -9.04
CA LEU A 168 5.32 -8.94 -10.13
C LEU A 168 4.13 -9.89 -10.22
N SER A 169 3.71 -10.47 -9.10
CA SER A 169 2.54 -11.36 -9.02
C SER A 169 1.75 -11.07 -7.77
N GLY A 170 0.43 -11.12 -7.86
CA GLY A 170 -0.46 -10.85 -6.74
C GLY A 170 -1.48 -9.77 -7.05
N ASN A 171 -2.33 -9.49 -6.07
CA ASN A 171 -3.43 -8.57 -6.26
C ASN A 171 -3.18 -7.29 -5.46
N LEU A 172 -3.61 -6.16 -6.01
CA LEU A 172 -3.71 -4.89 -5.31
C LEU A 172 -5.19 -4.56 -5.11
N THR A 173 -5.60 -4.40 -3.87
CA THR A 173 -6.93 -3.86 -3.54
C THR A 173 -6.78 -2.56 -2.76
N ALA A 174 -7.45 -1.51 -3.19
CA ALA A 174 -7.48 -0.25 -2.47
C ALA A 174 -8.92 0.25 -2.34
N ALA A 175 -9.35 0.51 -1.11
CA ALA A 175 -10.66 1.06 -0.79
C ALA A 175 -10.51 2.44 -0.13
N GLY A 176 -11.09 3.48 -0.74
CA GLY A 176 -10.97 4.85 -0.26
C GLY A 176 -9.55 5.39 -0.37
N LEU A 177 -8.89 5.18 -1.53
CA LEU A 177 -7.59 5.74 -1.85
C LEU A 177 -7.75 7.10 -2.52
N ALA A 178 -7.23 8.16 -1.90
CA ALA A 178 -7.13 9.47 -2.50
C ALA A 178 -5.66 9.86 -2.69
N ALA A 179 -5.20 10.01 -3.93
CA ALA A 179 -3.81 10.35 -4.23
C ALA A 179 -3.74 11.58 -5.16
N LYS A 180 -2.94 12.59 -4.80
CA LYS A 180 -2.68 13.68 -5.76
C LYS A 180 -2.02 13.14 -7.03
N THR A 181 -1.09 12.19 -6.87
CA THR A 181 -0.47 11.45 -7.96
C THR A 181 -0.31 10.00 -7.55
N GLY A 182 -0.90 9.07 -8.29
CA GLY A 182 -0.84 7.64 -8.03
C GLY A 182 -0.30 6.85 -9.23
N ALA A 183 0.60 5.92 -8.97
CA ALA A 183 1.14 5.00 -9.97
C ALA A 183 1.04 3.56 -9.50
N VAL A 184 0.37 2.72 -10.27
CA VAL A 184 0.24 1.28 -10.03
C VAL A 184 0.87 0.52 -11.19
N ARG A 185 1.77 -0.40 -10.89
CA ARG A 185 2.41 -1.26 -11.89
C ARG A 185 2.42 -2.71 -11.42
N LEU A 186 1.68 -3.56 -12.12
CA LEU A 186 1.68 -5.01 -11.90
C LEU A 186 2.08 -5.74 -13.18
N SER A 187 2.91 -6.78 -13.05
CA SER A 187 3.16 -7.67 -14.20
C SER A 187 2.01 -8.65 -14.37
N SER A 188 1.54 -9.29 -13.29
CA SER A 188 0.40 -10.22 -13.34
C SER A 188 -0.47 -10.08 -12.11
N GLY A 189 -1.80 -10.12 -12.29
CA GLY A 189 -2.75 -10.13 -11.20
C GLY A 189 -3.93 -9.18 -11.40
N HIS A 190 -4.62 -8.91 -10.32
CA HIS A 190 -5.81 -8.07 -10.28
C HIS A 190 -5.55 -6.75 -9.55
N VAL A 191 -6.02 -5.65 -10.12
CA VAL A 191 -6.06 -4.34 -9.48
C VAL A 191 -7.52 -3.97 -9.21
N GLY A 192 -7.91 -3.95 -7.95
CA GLY A 192 -9.23 -3.50 -7.50
C GLY A 192 -9.11 -2.14 -6.79
N LEU A 193 -9.72 -1.11 -7.36
CA LEU A 193 -9.78 0.23 -6.78
C LEU A 193 -11.25 0.58 -6.48
N GLN A 194 -11.57 0.77 -5.21
CA GLN A 194 -12.92 1.16 -4.77
C GLN A 194 -12.89 2.58 -4.21
N HIS A 195 -13.75 3.47 -4.73
CA HIS A 195 -13.80 4.87 -4.35
C HIS A 195 -12.42 5.55 -4.44
N ALA A 196 -11.79 5.40 -5.62
CA ALA A 196 -10.49 6.00 -5.87
C ALA A 196 -10.64 7.45 -6.36
N ALA A 197 -9.78 8.34 -5.86
CA ALA A 197 -9.78 9.75 -6.23
C ALA A 197 -8.37 10.26 -6.54
N GLY A 198 -8.28 11.24 -7.45
CA GLY A 198 -7.06 11.92 -7.87
C GLY A 198 -6.45 11.39 -9.17
N ALA A 199 -5.24 11.82 -9.49
CA ALA A 199 -4.55 11.41 -10.72
C ALA A 199 -3.97 10.00 -10.57
N LEU A 200 -4.36 9.08 -11.47
CA LEU A 200 -3.97 7.68 -11.39
C LEU A 200 -3.41 7.17 -12.73
N ASP A 201 -2.23 6.53 -12.69
CA ASP A 201 -1.63 5.79 -13.82
C ASP A 201 -1.52 4.31 -13.44
N VAL A 202 -2.40 3.49 -13.98
CA VAL A 202 -2.48 2.04 -13.69
C VAL A 202 -1.98 1.26 -14.91
N ARG A 203 -0.97 0.43 -14.72
CA ARG A 203 -0.40 -0.42 -15.77
C ARG A 203 -0.32 -1.87 -15.31
N VAL A 204 -0.94 -2.74 -16.07
CA VAL A 204 -0.94 -4.19 -15.83
C VAL A 204 -0.54 -4.89 -17.11
N ALA A 205 0.46 -5.77 -17.05
CA ALA A 205 0.83 -6.51 -18.25
C ALA A 205 -0.16 -7.64 -18.54
N SER A 206 -0.56 -8.42 -17.53
CA SER A 206 -1.56 -9.50 -17.68
C SER A 206 -2.47 -9.57 -16.48
N GLY A 207 -3.79 -9.53 -16.69
CA GLY A 207 -4.75 -9.63 -15.58
C GLY A 207 -5.97 -8.75 -15.74
N SER A 208 -6.49 -8.20 -14.66
CA SER A 208 -7.67 -7.36 -14.69
C SER A 208 -7.53 -6.10 -13.85
N VAL A 209 -8.26 -5.07 -14.24
CA VAL A 209 -8.42 -3.83 -13.49
C VAL A 209 -9.90 -3.56 -13.31
N ASP A 210 -10.33 -3.52 -12.05
CA ASP A 210 -11.68 -3.11 -11.66
C ASP A 210 -11.57 -1.83 -10.82
N ALA A 211 -11.96 -0.70 -11.38
CA ALA A 211 -11.83 0.58 -10.71
C ALA A 211 -13.17 1.30 -10.62
N SER A 212 -13.53 1.71 -9.41
CA SER A 212 -14.61 2.65 -9.16
C SER A 212 -14.01 4.01 -8.79
N LEU A 213 -14.25 5.00 -9.62
CA LEU A 213 -13.79 6.36 -9.41
C LEU A 213 -14.83 7.13 -8.58
N GLU A 214 -14.39 7.76 -7.50
CA GLU A 214 -15.25 8.59 -6.68
C GLU A 214 -15.50 9.96 -7.33
N THR A 215 -14.44 10.52 -7.92
CA THR A 215 -14.48 11.79 -8.64
C THR A 215 -13.69 11.68 -9.94
N ALA A 216 -13.95 12.61 -10.89
CA ALA A 216 -13.18 12.76 -12.11
C ALA A 216 -12.46 14.12 -12.15
N ASP A 217 -11.90 14.55 -11.02
CA ASP A 217 -11.26 15.86 -10.88
C ASP A 217 -9.82 15.89 -11.41
N ALA A 218 -9.27 14.72 -11.71
CA ALA A 218 -7.89 14.55 -12.16
C ALA A 218 -7.80 13.50 -13.28
N PRO A 219 -6.74 13.51 -14.10
CA PRO A 219 -6.58 12.56 -15.18
C PRO A 219 -6.37 11.13 -14.64
N VAL A 220 -7.01 10.17 -15.30
CA VAL A 220 -6.86 8.74 -15.00
C VAL A 220 -6.40 8.01 -16.25
N SER A 221 -5.37 7.20 -16.14
CA SER A 221 -4.86 6.37 -17.21
C SER A 221 -4.80 4.90 -16.80
N VAL A 222 -5.43 4.02 -17.57
CA VAL A 222 -5.43 2.57 -17.35
C VAL A 222 -4.89 1.87 -18.58
N ARG A 223 -3.82 1.12 -18.46
CA ARG A 223 -3.21 0.38 -19.57
C ARG A 223 -3.01 -1.07 -19.22
N LEU A 224 -3.57 -1.96 -20.07
CA LEU A 224 -3.37 -3.40 -19.98
C LEU A 224 -2.81 -3.92 -21.31
N ALA A 225 -1.82 -4.79 -21.24
CA ALA A 225 -1.40 -5.50 -22.46
C ALA A 225 -2.38 -6.67 -22.74
N SER A 226 -2.77 -7.44 -21.73
CA SER A 226 -3.73 -8.54 -21.90
C SER A 226 -4.67 -8.64 -20.69
N GLY A 227 -5.98 -8.78 -20.95
CA GLY A 227 -6.98 -8.97 -19.89
C GLY A 227 -8.20 -8.09 -20.01
N SER A 228 -8.81 -7.69 -18.91
CA SER A 228 -10.03 -6.89 -18.89
C SER A 228 -9.93 -5.68 -17.99
N ALA A 229 -10.58 -4.59 -18.39
CA ALA A 229 -10.75 -3.39 -17.58
C ALA A 229 -12.25 -3.11 -17.38
N ALA A 230 -12.70 -3.01 -16.13
CA ALA A 230 -14.03 -2.55 -15.78
C ALA A 230 -13.90 -1.24 -14.98
N ILE A 231 -14.41 -0.16 -15.52
CA ILE A 231 -14.30 1.16 -14.92
C ILE A 231 -15.69 1.71 -14.63
N SER A 232 -15.99 1.85 -13.35
CA SER A 232 -17.19 2.54 -12.88
C SER A 232 -16.88 4.03 -12.75
N LEU A 233 -17.58 4.82 -13.54
CA LEU A 233 -17.40 6.26 -13.65
C LEU A 233 -18.22 7.00 -12.60
N PRO A 234 -17.79 8.17 -12.14
CA PRO A 234 -18.57 8.95 -11.20
C PRO A 234 -19.87 9.45 -11.84
N LYS A 235 -20.94 9.52 -11.06
CA LYS A 235 -22.24 10.01 -11.53
C LYS A 235 -22.20 11.49 -11.92
N ASP A 236 -21.39 12.26 -11.19
CA ASP A 236 -21.25 13.71 -11.36
C ASP A 236 -19.84 14.07 -11.85
N GLY A 237 -19.71 15.22 -12.49
CA GLY A 237 -18.43 15.71 -12.98
C GLY A 237 -18.39 15.97 -14.48
N SER A 238 -17.27 16.50 -14.95
CA SER A 238 -16.99 16.80 -16.34
C SER A 238 -15.74 16.07 -16.80
N PHE A 239 -15.90 15.08 -17.67
CA PHE A 239 -14.78 14.23 -18.12
C PHE A 239 -14.99 13.71 -19.56
N THR A 240 -13.91 13.32 -20.19
CA THR A 240 -13.90 12.60 -21.44
C THR A 240 -13.25 11.25 -21.22
N VAL A 241 -13.95 10.17 -21.58
CA VAL A 241 -13.41 8.81 -21.59
C VAL A 241 -12.93 8.48 -23.00
N ASN A 242 -11.68 8.09 -23.11
CA ASN A 242 -11.10 7.54 -24.33
C ASN A 242 -10.76 6.07 -24.07
N ALA A 243 -11.48 5.15 -24.67
CA ALA A 243 -11.26 3.72 -24.52
C ALA A 243 -10.82 3.13 -25.85
N GLU A 244 -9.71 2.37 -25.85
CA GLU A 244 -9.14 1.72 -27.01
C GLU A 244 -8.84 0.25 -26.76
N THR A 245 -9.18 -0.60 -27.72
CA THR A 245 -8.73 -2.00 -27.75
C THR A 245 -8.29 -2.40 -29.15
N ALA A 246 -7.13 -3.07 -29.27
CA ALA A 246 -6.68 -3.60 -30.54
C ALA A 246 -7.39 -4.92 -30.88
N SER A 247 -7.65 -5.76 -29.87
CA SER A 247 -8.38 -7.03 -30.05
C SER A 247 -9.29 -7.25 -28.83
N GLY A 248 -10.60 -7.05 -29.03
CA GLY A 248 -11.59 -7.20 -27.97
C GLY A 248 -12.84 -6.38 -28.19
N ARG A 249 -13.56 -6.12 -27.12
CA ARG A 249 -14.84 -5.37 -27.18
C ARG A 249 -14.86 -4.27 -26.11
N ILE A 250 -15.40 -3.11 -26.52
CA ILE A 250 -15.74 -2.02 -25.61
C ILE A 250 -17.25 -2.04 -25.37
N ARG A 251 -17.65 -2.12 -24.11
CA ARG A 251 -19.06 -2.14 -23.67
C ARG A 251 -19.33 -0.92 -22.78
N PRO A 252 -19.80 0.20 -23.34
CA PRO A 252 -20.23 1.35 -22.58
C PRO A 252 -21.65 1.11 -22.07
N SER A 253 -21.82 0.99 -20.77
CA SER A 253 -23.13 0.97 -20.09
C SER A 253 -23.42 2.29 -19.38
N TYR A 254 -22.46 3.19 -19.31
CA TYR A 254 -22.60 4.53 -18.74
C TYR A 254 -23.33 5.47 -19.73
N SER A 255 -24.17 6.35 -19.21
CA SER A 255 -24.89 7.35 -20.02
C SER A 255 -24.02 8.57 -20.27
N PHE A 256 -23.46 8.67 -21.46
CA PHE A 256 -22.71 9.83 -21.95
C PHE A 256 -23.60 10.82 -22.68
N GLU A 257 -23.26 12.10 -22.64
CA GLU A 257 -23.97 13.17 -23.40
C GLU A 257 -23.58 13.17 -24.86
N LYS A 258 -22.31 12.86 -25.15
CA LYS A 258 -21.79 12.70 -26.52
C LYS A 258 -20.96 11.44 -26.61
N THR A 259 -21.09 10.72 -27.70
CA THR A 259 -20.32 9.50 -27.95
C THR A 259 -19.83 9.46 -29.40
N SER A 260 -18.65 8.89 -29.60
CA SER A 260 -18.12 8.51 -30.89
C SER A 260 -17.54 7.10 -30.81
N LYS A 261 -17.74 6.30 -31.84
CA LYS A 261 -17.18 4.95 -31.91
C LYS A 261 -16.60 4.75 -33.30
N GLU A 262 -15.33 4.43 -33.39
CA GLU A 262 -14.62 4.17 -34.63
C GLU A 262 -13.65 3.01 -34.48
N GLY A 263 -13.86 1.96 -35.25
CA GLY A 263 -13.04 0.75 -35.14
C GLY A 263 -13.02 0.17 -33.71
N GLY A 264 -11.82 0.02 -33.14
CA GLY A 264 -11.57 -0.43 -31.78
C GLY A 264 -11.50 0.69 -30.74
N ALA A 265 -11.94 1.91 -31.08
CA ALA A 265 -11.93 3.06 -30.20
C ALA A 265 -13.35 3.54 -29.85
N PHE A 266 -13.51 4.04 -28.65
CA PHE A 266 -14.74 4.65 -28.15
C PHE A 266 -14.36 5.94 -27.37
N THR A 267 -15.03 7.03 -27.68
CA THR A 267 -14.97 8.27 -26.92
C THR A 267 -16.34 8.59 -26.36
N GLY A 268 -16.42 8.87 -25.07
CA GLY A 268 -17.63 9.31 -24.38
C GLY A 268 -17.36 10.57 -23.57
N MET A 269 -18.23 11.56 -23.67
CA MET A 269 -18.09 12.84 -22.96
C MET A 269 -19.26 13.09 -22.04
N LYS A 270 -18.97 13.62 -20.88
CA LYS A 270 -19.94 14.15 -19.92
C LYS A 270 -19.56 15.58 -19.51
N GLY A 271 -20.53 16.47 -19.45
CA GLY A 271 -20.32 17.88 -19.15
C GLY A 271 -19.38 18.56 -20.16
N SER A 272 -18.46 19.38 -19.69
CA SER A 272 -17.47 20.08 -20.52
C SER A 272 -16.35 19.18 -21.06
N GLY A 273 -16.25 17.90 -20.61
CA GLY A 273 -15.19 17.01 -21.00
C GLY A 273 -13.79 17.35 -20.45
N ALA A 274 -13.70 18.15 -19.41
CA ALA A 274 -12.45 18.80 -18.97
C ALA A 274 -11.34 17.86 -18.53
N ARG A 275 -11.66 16.63 -18.10
CA ARG A 275 -10.67 15.70 -17.54
C ARG A 275 -10.62 14.39 -18.33
N PRO A 276 -9.44 13.96 -18.80
CA PRO A 276 -9.32 12.72 -19.56
C PRO A 276 -9.28 11.51 -18.63
N ILE A 277 -10.00 10.46 -19.06
CA ILE A 277 -9.94 9.11 -18.53
C ILE A 277 -9.56 8.21 -19.70
N ASP A 278 -8.28 7.85 -19.79
CA ASP A 278 -7.72 7.10 -20.91
C ASP A 278 -7.57 5.63 -20.55
N ILE A 279 -8.22 4.76 -21.30
CA ILE A 279 -8.23 3.31 -21.06
C ILE A 279 -7.75 2.61 -22.32
N LYS A 280 -6.63 1.89 -22.22
CA LYS A 280 -6.07 1.13 -23.33
C LYS A 280 -5.83 -0.32 -22.96
N VAL A 281 -6.47 -1.22 -23.68
CA VAL A 281 -6.30 -2.67 -23.53
C VAL A 281 -5.85 -3.22 -24.88
N THR A 282 -4.63 -3.77 -24.98
CA THR A 282 -4.18 -4.28 -26.28
C THR A 282 -4.97 -5.52 -26.67
N SER A 283 -5.13 -6.49 -25.78
CA SER A 283 -5.92 -7.70 -26.03
C SER A 283 -6.88 -7.96 -24.88
N GLY A 284 -8.19 -7.76 -25.11
CA GLY A 284 -9.22 -7.98 -24.11
C GLY A 284 -10.35 -6.96 -24.12
N ASN A 285 -11.18 -6.99 -23.10
CA ASN A 285 -12.42 -6.23 -23.05
C ASN A 285 -12.35 -5.02 -22.13
N ILE A 286 -13.09 -3.97 -22.47
CA ILE A 286 -13.30 -2.78 -21.64
C ILE A 286 -14.79 -2.66 -21.35
N ALA A 287 -15.15 -2.52 -20.08
CA ALA A 287 -16.49 -2.21 -19.62
C ALA A 287 -16.49 -0.82 -18.95
N LEU A 288 -17.43 0.04 -19.32
CA LEU A 288 -17.65 1.37 -18.74
C LEU A 288 -19.04 1.37 -18.09
N GLN A 289 -19.09 1.62 -16.79
CA GLN A 289 -20.30 1.52 -15.99
C GLN A 289 -20.62 2.83 -15.28
#